data_0f5018aaea2ea1d1a805f3d92f556a97
#
_entry.id   0f5018aaea2ea1d1a805f3d92f556a97
#
_cell.length_a   1.000
_cell.length_b   1.000
_cell.length_c   1.000
_cell.angle_alpha   90.00
_cell.angle_beta   90.00
_cell.angle_gamma   90.00
#
_symmetry.space_group_name_H-M   'P 1'
#
loop_
_entity.id
_entity.type
_entity.pdbx_description
1 polymer ?
#
loop_
_entity_poly.entity_id
_entity_poly.type
_entity_poly.pdbx_seq_one_letter_code
_entity_poly.pdbx_strand_id
1 'polypeptide(L)'
;MLVDSHCHLDRLDLGPFDDKFDRLMAATAEAGVERMLCVCIDLESYPQMLELVEPYPQVSVSVGVHPNDKDRREPDAEELQVLAQHPRNVAIGETGLDYYRSEGDTGWQQARFRRHIAAARQCNKPLI
;
A
#
# COMPACT_ATOMS: atom_id res chain seq x y z
N MET A 1 -12.44 8.85 17.63
CA MET A 1 -11.77 7.80 16.79
C MET A 1 -11.58 8.35 15.39
N LEU A 2 -10.33 8.42 14.93
CA LEU A 2 -10.00 8.70 13.54
C LEU A 2 -9.40 7.44 12.91
N VAL A 3 -9.69 7.23 11.63
CA VAL A 3 -9.11 6.17 10.81
C VAL A 3 -8.45 6.82 9.61
N ASP A 4 -7.15 6.62 9.47
CA ASP A 4 -6.44 6.98 8.24
C ASP A 4 -6.51 5.80 7.27
N SER A 5 -7.37 5.91 6.27
CA SER A 5 -7.62 4.83 5.32
C SER A 5 -6.64 4.79 4.14
N HIS A 6 -5.68 5.72 4.07
CA HIS A 6 -4.68 5.75 3.01
C HIS A 6 -3.45 6.56 3.43
N CYS A 7 -2.43 5.89 3.93
CA CYS A 7 -1.14 6.51 4.28
C CYS A 7 0.03 5.67 3.76
N HIS A 8 1.22 6.27 3.74
CA HIS A 8 2.47 5.63 3.33
C HIS A 8 3.50 5.76 4.46
N LEU A 9 3.32 4.98 5.53
CA LEU A 9 4.14 5.04 6.74
C LEU A 9 5.62 4.75 6.50
N ASP A 10 5.91 3.94 5.49
CA ASP A 10 7.25 3.58 5.04
C ASP A 10 7.97 4.66 4.23
N ARG A 11 7.29 5.80 3.95
CA ARG A 11 7.81 6.89 3.10
C ARG A 11 7.77 8.27 3.74
N LEU A 12 7.49 8.33 5.03
CA LEU A 12 7.41 9.59 5.76
C LEU A 12 8.80 10.10 6.14
N ASP A 13 8.94 11.42 6.15
CA ASP A 13 10.10 12.07 6.75
C ASP A 13 10.02 11.94 8.29
N LEU A 14 10.96 11.25 8.88
CA LEU A 14 11.03 11.03 10.33
C LEU A 14 11.83 12.11 11.06
N GLY A 15 12.45 13.08 10.36
CA GLY A 15 13.21 14.16 10.96
C GLY A 15 12.47 14.87 12.11
N PRO A 16 11.17 15.24 11.97
CA PRO A 16 10.40 15.84 13.07
C PRO A 16 10.21 14.94 14.29
N PHE A 17 10.51 13.64 14.17
CA PHE A 17 10.37 12.61 15.21
C PHE A 17 11.73 12.04 15.65
N ASP A 18 12.83 12.81 15.50
CA ASP A 18 14.20 12.40 15.81
C ASP A 18 14.61 11.10 15.10
N ASP A 19 14.18 10.92 13.84
CA ASP A 19 14.40 9.74 13.02
C ASP A 19 13.88 8.43 13.64
N LYS A 20 12.85 8.53 14.51
CA LYS A 20 12.28 7.39 15.23
C LYS A 20 10.82 7.13 14.84
N PHE A 21 10.58 6.00 14.26
CA PHE A 21 9.24 5.59 13.83
C PHE A 21 8.26 5.40 15.00
N ASP A 22 8.73 4.92 16.15
CA ASP A 22 7.91 4.80 17.38
C ASP A 22 7.40 6.14 17.90
N ARG A 23 8.16 7.23 17.73
CA ARG A 23 7.70 8.59 18.06
C ARG A 23 6.63 9.10 17.11
N LEU A 24 6.75 8.82 15.82
CA LEU A 24 5.68 9.09 14.85
C LEU A 24 4.40 8.37 15.27
N MET A 25 4.49 7.07 15.59
CA MET A 25 3.33 6.27 15.99
C MET A 25 2.70 6.75 17.29
N ALA A 26 3.50 7.19 18.26
CA ALA A 26 3.00 7.81 19.49
C ALA A 26 2.25 9.13 19.20
N ALA A 27 2.83 10.00 18.37
CA ALA A 27 2.19 11.26 17.98
C ALA A 27 0.87 11.04 17.21
N THR A 28 0.80 10.03 16.36
CA THR A 28 -0.45 9.65 15.66
C THR A 28 -1.53 9.24 16.65
N ALA A 29 -1.17 8.44 17.64
CA ALA A 29 -2.10 8.02 18.71
C ALA A 29 -2.58 9.21 19.55
N GLU A 30 -1.69 10.13 19.93
CA GLU A 30 -2.03 11.37 20.64
C GLU A 30 -2.97 12.27 19.82
N ALA A 31 -2.82 12.29 18.49
CA ALA A 31 -3.73 12.98 17.57
C ALA A 31 -5.10 12.29 17.42
N GLY A 32 -5.31 11.12 18.04
CA GLY A 32 -6.57 10.38 18.00
C GLY A 32 -6.75 9.48 16.77
N VAL A 33 -5.67 9.20 16.03
CA VAL A 33 -5.70 8.22 14.92
C VAL A 33 -5.53 6.82 15.50
N GLU A 34 -6.60 6.03 15.48
CA GLU A 34 -6.64 4.71 16.14
C GLU A 34 -6.38 3.54 15.17
N ARG A 35 -6.63 3.75 13.88
CA ARG A 35 -6.41 2.75 12.83
C ARG A 35 -5.80 3.39 11.60
N MET A 36 -4.93 2.66 10.92
CA MET A 36 -4.27 3.12 9.69
C MET A 36 -4.23 2.00 8.67
N LEU A 37 -4.36 2.37 7.39
CA LEU A 37 -4.06 1.51 6.26
C LEU A 37 -2.80 2.03 5.57
N CYS A 38 -1.68 1.33 5.79
CA CYS A 38 -0.43 1.61 5.08
C CYS A 38 -0.49 1.01 3.68
N VAL A 39 -0.53 1.87 2.67
CA VAL A 39 -0.81 1.48 1.30
C VAL A 39 0.49 1.25 0.54
N CYS A 40 0.65 0.05 -0.01
CA CYS A 40 1.80 -0.37 -0.79
C CYS A 40 1.79 0.28 -2.17
N ILE A 41 2.95 0.72 -2.66
CA ILE A 41 3.09 1.30 -4.00
C ILE A 41 3.96 0.49 -4.95
N ASP A 42 4.76 -0.43 -4.44
CA ASP A 42 5.57 -1.36 -5.22
C ASP A 42 5.82 -2.67 -4.44
N LEU A 43 6.10 -3.74 -5.16
CA LEU A 43 6.32 -5.05 -4.55
C LEU A 43 7.71 -5.19 -3.94
N GLU A 44 8.67 -4.38 -4.37
CA GLU A 44 10.05 -4.38 -3.89
C GLU A 44 10.12 -3.92 -2.43
N SER A 45 9.32 -2.92 -2.06
CA SER A 45 9.28 -2.38 -0.70
C SER A 45 8.27 -3.09 0.23
N TYR A 46 7.41 -3.95 -0.30
CA TYR A 46 6.36 -4.61 0.49
C TYR A 46 6.90 -5.40 1.70
N PRO A 47 8.00 -6.20 1.60
CA PRO A 47 8.54 -6.90 2.76
C PRO A 47 9.00 -5.95 3.88
N GLN A 48 9.73 -4.87 3.54
CA GLN A 48 10.19 -3.88 4.51
C GLN A 48 9.02 -3.13 5.16
N MET A 49 7.96 -2.83 4.39
CA MET A 49 6.75 -2.24 4.92
C MET A 49 6.08 -3.16 5.95
N LEU A 50 6.02 -4.47 5.69
CA LEU A 50 5.48 -5.44 6.66
C LEU A 50 6.30 -5.48 7.94
N GLU A 51 7.63 -5.51 7.85
CA GLU A 51 8.54 -5.48 9.01
C GLU A 51 8.36 -4.20 9.83
N LEU A 52 8.23 -3.04 9.16
CA LEU A 52 8.02 -1.74 9.81
C LEU A 52 6.73 -1.70 10.64
N VAL A 53 5.64 -2.27 10.12
CA VAL A 53 4.33 -2.20 10.79
C VAL A 53 4.05 -3.39 11.71
N GLU A 54 4.90 -4.40 11.72
CA GLU A 54 4.73 -5.62 12.52
C GLU A 54 4.47 -5.33 14.01
N PRO A 55 5.21 -4.42 14.69
CA PRO A 55 4.97 -4.09 16.08
C PRO A 55 3.66 -3.34 16.37
N TYR A 56 2.95 -2.87 15.32
CA TYR A 56 1.81 -1.96 15.44
C TYR A 56 0.50 -2.62 14.99
N PRO A 57 -0.24 -3.30 15.89
CA PRO A 57 -1.46 -4.05 15.54
C PRO A 57 -2.60 -3.16 15.00
N GLN A 58 -2.54 -1.86 15.20
CA GLN A 58 -3.50 -0.89 14.66
C GLN A 58 -3.28 -0.58 13.17
N VAL A 59 -2.16 -1.04 12.57
CA VAL A 59 -1.84 -0.81 11.17
C VAL A 59 -2.18 -2.04 10.34
N SER A 60 -3.03 -1.87 9.35
CA SER A 60 -3.26 -2.82 8.26
C SER A 60 -2.45 -2.41 7.03
N VAL A 61 -2.30 -3.31 6.07
CA VAL A 61 -1.57 -3.03 4.83
C VAL A 61 -2.39 -3.43 3.59
N SER A 62 -2.03 -2.86 2.45
CA SER A 62 -2.44 -3.36 1.14
C SER A 62 -1.22 -3.91 0.38
N VAL A 63 -1.45 -4.58 -0.73
CA VAL A 63 -0.40 -5.01 -1.65
C VAL A 63 -0.77 -4.68 -3.09
N GLY A 64 0.12 -3.98 -3.80
CA GLY A 64 -0.11 -3.58 -5.17
C GLY A 64 1.01 -2.73 -5.74
N VAL A 65 0.83 -2.31 -7.00
CA VAL A 65 1.78 -1.46 -7.73
C VAL A 65 1.07 -0.23 -8.24
N HIS A 66 1.54 0.93 -7.79
CA HIS A 66 0.99 2.24 -8.11
C HIS A 66 0.93 2.51 -9.62
N PRO A 67 -0.08 3.21 -10.13
CA PRO A 67 -0.25 3.45 -11.57
C PRO A 67 0.78 4.38 -12.22
N ASN A 68 1.53 5.17 -11.47
CA ASN A 68 2.42 6.19 -12.05
C ASN A 68 3.78 5.70 -12.55
N ASP A 69 4.24 4.58 -12.07
CA ASP A 69 5.61 4.14 -12.35
C ASP A 69 5.61 3.01 -13.36
N LYS A 70 5.93 3.36 -14.62
CA LYS A 70 5.99 2.41 -15.72
C LYS A 70 7.09 1.36 -15.54
N ASP A 71 8.19 1.73 -14.90
CA ASP A 71 9.38 0.90 -14.79
C ASP A 71 9.37 -0.03 -13.56
N ARG A 72 8.30 0.01 -12.75
CA ARG A 72 8.09 -0.93 -11.66
C ARG A 72 7.86 -2.35 -12.18
N ARG A 73 8.28 -3.31 -11.38
CA ARG A 73 8.00 -4.72 -11.65
C ARG A 73 6.49 -4.97 -11.75
N GLU A 74 6.07 -5.55 -12.85
CA GLU A 74 4.67 -5.90 -13.05
C GLU A 74 4.33 -7.19 -12.29
N PRO A 75 3.34 -7.16 -11.40
CA PRO A 75 2.84 -8.38 -10.77
C PRO A 75 1.91 -9.14 -11.71
N ASP A 76 1.78 -10.43 -11.51
CA ASP A 76 0.60 -11.16 -11.96
C ASP A 76 -0.47 -11.26 -10.85
N ALA A 77 -1.67 -11.72 -11.22
CA ALA A 77 -2.77 -11.79 -10.28
C ALA A 77 -2.56 -12.86 -9.19
N GLU A 78 -1.88 -13.96 -9.51
CA GLU A 78 -1.59 -15.04 -8.58
C GLU A 78 -0.56 -14.58 -7.53
N GLU A 79 0.50 -13.88 -7.94
CA GLU A 79 1.48 -13.31 -7.04
C GLU A 79 0.82 -12.35 -6.03
N LEU A 80 -0.03 -11.43 -6.51
CA LEU A 80 -0.77 -10.52 -5.64
C LEU A 80 -1.66 -11.26 -4.64
N GLN A 81 -2.31 -12.35 -5.07
CA GLN A 81 -3.11 -13.19 -4.16
C GLN A 81 -2.25 -13.83 -3.07
N VAL A 82 -1.09 -14.38 -3.42
CA VAL A 82 -0.18 -15.01 -2.47
C VAL A 82 0.28 -13.99 -1.43
N LEU A 83 0.74 -12.82 -1.87
CA LEU A 83 1.16 -11.74 -0.98
C LEU A 83 0.03 -11.21 -0.11
N ALA A 84 -1.19 -11.15 -0.65
CA ALA A 84 -2.38 -10.73 0.07
C ALA A 84 -2.86 -11.72 1.16
N GLN A 85 -2.28 -12.92 1.27
CA GLN A 85 -2.59 -13.86 2.35
C GLN A 85 -2.01 -13.42 3.69
N HIS A 86 -1.08 -12.47 3.71
CA HIS A 86 -0.53 -11.95 4.96
C HIS A 86 -1.64 -11.46 5.90
N PRO A 87 -1.63 -11.81 7.20
CA PRO A 87 -2.73 -11.49 8.14
C PRO A 87 -3.04 -10.00 8.28
N ARG A 88 -2.05 -9.14 8.06
CA ARG A 88 -2.22 -7.69 8.10
C ARG A 88 -2.78 -7.10 6.79
N ASN A 89 -2.77 -7.87 5.70
CA ASN A 89 -3.25 -7.40 4.41
C ASN A 89 -4.77 -7.40 4.35
N VAL A 90 -5.36 -6.24 4.07
CA VAL A 90 -6.82 -6.07 3.99
C VAL A 90 -7.31 -5.63 2.61
N ALA A 91 -6.40 -5.23 1.70
CA ALA A 91 -6.77 -4.69 0.39
C ALA A 91 -5.72 -5.04 -0.69
N ILE A 92 -6.13 -4.96 -1.94
CA ILE A 92 -5.27 -4.97 -3.13
C ILE A 92 -5.09 -3.54 -3.61
N GLY A 93 -3.86 -3.09 -3.66
CA GLY A 93 -3.49 -1.72 -4.10
C GLY A 93 -2.22 -1.20 -3.37
N GLU A 94 -1.80 -0.01 -3.71
CA GLU A 94 -2.46 1.03 -4.50
C GLU A 94 -2.51 0.63 -5.97
N THR A 95 -3.63 0.92 -6.63
CA THR A 95 -3.80 0.62 -8.04
C THR A 95 -4.80 1.59 -8.67
N GLY A 96 -4.91 1.59 -9.98
CA GLY A 96 -5.86 2.43 -10.67
C GLY A 96 -5.34 2.96 -12.00
N LEU A 97 -5.85 4.11 -12.40
CA LEU A 97 -5.47 4.83 -13.62
C LEU A 97 -5.11 6.27 -13.27
N ASP A 98 -3.92 6.70 -13.66
CA ASP A 98 -3.45 8.07 -13.49
C ASP A 98 -2.97 8.63 -14.84
N TYR A 99 -3.91 9.15 -15.61
CA TYR A 99 -3.62 9.76 -16.91
C TYR A 99 -3.06 11.18 -16.80
N TYR A 100 -3.20 11.81 -15.65
CA TYR A 100 -2.67 13.15 -15.42
C TYR A 100 -1.14 13.18 -15.37
N ARG A 101 -0.53 12.16 -14.76
CA ARG A 101 0.92 12.04 -14.61
C ARG A 101 1.57 11.10 -15.62
N SER A 102 0.79 10.53 -16.54
CA SER A 102 1.27 9.59 -17.54
C SER A 102 1.26 10.22 -18.93
N GLU A 103 2.34 10.03 -19.68
CA GLU A 103 2.46 10.50 -21.06
C GLU A 103 2.48 9.31 -22.03
N GLY A 104 1.98 9.54 -23.27
CA GLY A 104 2.00 8.56 -24.34
C GLY A 104 1.00 7.42 -24.16
N ASP A 105 1.38 6.20 -24.60
CA ASP A 105 0.52 5.01 -24.48
C ASP A 105 0.39 4.55 -23.02
N THR A 106 -0.84 4.52 -22.52
CA THR A 106 -1.20 4.08 -21.17
C THR A 106 -1.74 2.66 -21.11
N GLY A 107 -1.61 1.88 -22.18
CA GLY A 107 -2.07 0.49 -22.23
C GLY A 107 -1.45 -0.40 -21.14
N TRP A 108 -0.18 -0.18 -20.79
CA TRP A 108 0.50 -0.85 -19.69
C TRP A 108 -0.18 -0.61 -18.32
N GLN A 109 -0.66 0.62 -18.09
CA GLN A 109 -1.33 1.00 -16.84
C GLN A 109 -2.69 0.32 -16.72
N GLN A 110 -3.45 0.26 -17.82
CA GLN A 110 -4.72 -0.47 -17.88
C GLN A 110 -4.51 -1.97 -17.65
N ALA A 111 -3.45 -2.56 -18.24
CA ALA A 111 -3.11 -3.96 -18.04
C ALA A 111 -2.75 -4.25 -16.58
N ARG A 112 -1.95 -3.38 -15.93
CA ARG A 112 -1.63 -3.47 -14.50
C ARG A 112 -2.89 -3.41 -13.66
N PHE A 113 -3.78 -2.45 -13.91
CA PHE A 113 -5.02 -2.31 -13.17
C PHE A 113 -5.93 -3.55 -13.29
N ARG A 114 -6.06 -4.12 -14.49
CA ARG A 114 -6.82 -5.37 -14.69
C ARG A 114 -6.29 -6.54 -13.88
N ARG A 115 -4.97 -6.68 -13.75
CA ARG A 115 -4.35 -7.72 -12.89
C ARG A 115 -4.73 -7.54 -11.42
N HIS A 116 -4.70 -6.29 -10.92
CA HIS A 116 -5.13 -5.98 -9.55
C HIS A 116 -6.62 -6.27 -9.33
N ILE A 117 -7.48 -5.92 -10.28
CA ILE A 117 -8.92 -6.25 -10.24
C ILE A 117 -9.12 -7.77 -10.18
N ALA A 118 -8.39 -8.53 -11.00
CA ALA A 118 -8.47 -9.99 -10.99
C ALA A 118 -8.05 -10.57 -9.64
N ALA A 119 -6.92 -10.12 -9.09
CA ALA A 119 -6.44 -10.56 -7.78
C ALA A 119 -7.45 -10.23 -6.65
N ALA A 120 -7.96 -8.99 -6.62
CA ALA A 120 -8.93 -8.55 -5.62
C ALA A 120 -10.21 -9.41 -5.62
N ARG A 121 -10.72 -9.72 -6.81
CA ARG A 121 -11.88 -10.62 -6.97
C ARG A 121 -11.59 -12.03 -6.49
N GLN A 122 -10.41 -12.57 -6.80
CA GLN A 122 -10.03 -13.94 -6.46
C GLN A 122 -9.79 -14.12 -4.94
N CYS A 123 -9.19 -13.12 -4.26
CA CYS A 123 -8.99 -13.18 -2.81
C CYS A 123 -10.11 -12.52 -2.00
N ASN A 124 -11.17 -12.02 -2.64
CA ASN A 124 -12.31 -11.36 -2.01
C ASN A 124 -11.90 -10.19 -1.10
N LYS A 125 -10.98 -9.36 -1.60
CA LYS A 125 -10.51 -8.15 -0.90
C LYS A 125 -10.86 -6.90 -1.70
N PRO A 126 -11.08 -5.75 -1.04
CA PRO A 126 -11.32 -4.49 -1.74
C PRO A 126 -10.08 -4.03 -2.52
N LEU A 127 -10.32 -3.17 -3.50
CA LEU A 127 -9.30 -2.36 -4.16
C LEU A 127 -9.13 -1.03 -3.41
N ILE A 128 -7.91 -0.52 -3.42
CA ILE A 128 -7.58 0.83 -2.95
C ILE A 128 -6.64 1.50 -3.94
#